data_83c05786306f9bdc4b9669d12ef2e479
#
_entry.id   83c05786306f9bdc4b9669d12ef2e479
#
_cell.length_a   1.000
_cell.length_b   1.000
_cell.length_c   1.000
_cell.angle_alpha   90.00
_cell.angle_beta   90.00
_cell.angle_gamma   90.00
#
_symmetry.space_group_name_H-M   'P 1'
#
loop_
_entity.id
_entity.type
_entity.pdbx_description
1 polymer ?
#
loop_
_entity_poly.entity_id
_entity_poly.type
_entity_poly.pdbx_seq_one_letter_code
_entity_poly.pdbx_strand_id
1 'polypeptide(L)'
;MLWIEQPIGVGFSQGTPNITNEVELADEFRGFYKSFVDTFDTHSWKTYITGESYAGYYVPYIADGFISANDTEYFNLAGISINDPIIGDETIQQQGMYGDNLFTIFFANSG
;
A
#
# COMPACT_ATOMS: atom_id res chain seq x y z
N MET A 1 13.82 0.72 -9.90
CA MET A 1 12.78 0.26 -8.95
C MET A 1 13.28 0.56 -7.55
N LEU A 2 12.42 1.09 -6.68
CA LEU A 2 12.70 1.39 -5.28
C LEU A 2 11.91 0.43 -4.41
N TRP A 3 12.56 -0.25 -3.48
CA TRP A 3 11.93 -1.09 -2.47
C TRP A 3 11.98 -0.38 -1.14
N ILE A 4 10.85 -0.27 -0.47
CA ILE A 4 10.70 0.49 0.77
C ILE A 4 10.15 -0.43 1.85
N GLU A 5 10.89 -0.57 2.94
CA GLU A 5 10.41 -1.22 4.15
C GLU A 5 9.61 -0.19 4.96
N GLN A 6 8.30 -0.32 4.94
CA GLN A 6 7.38 0.59 5.59
C GLN A 6 6.28 -0.20 6.34
N PRO A 7 5.66 0.35 7.37
CA PRO A 7 5.93 1.65 8.02
C PRO A 7 7.22 1.66 8.87
N ILE A 8 7.49 2.80 9.51
CA ILE A 8 8.63 2.93 10.43
C ILE A 8 8.62 1.83 11.50
N GLY A 9 9.80 1.26 11.79
CA GLY A 9 9.96 0.13 12.70
C GLY A 9 9.92 -1.24 12.02
N VAL A 10 9.64 -1.31 10.72
CA VAL A 10 9.67 -2.54 9.92
C VAL A 10 11.04 -2.72 9.28
N GLY A 11 11.57 -3.95 9.32
CA GLY A 11 12.86 -4.29 8.72
C GLY A 11 13.99 -3.42 9.25
N PHE A 12 14.68 -2.74 8.36
CA PHE A 12 15.77 -1.81 8.70
C PHE A 12 15.30 -0.35 8.84
N SER A 13 14.01 -0.05 8.62
CA SER A 13 13.45 1.27 8.82
C SER A 13 13.38 1.60 10.31
N GLN A 14 14.31 2.43 10.78
CA GLN A 14 14.46 2.75 12.20
C GLN A 14 13.63 3.96 12.61
N GLY A 15 13.06 3.88 13.79
CA GLY A 15 12.31 4.95 14.42
C GLY A 15 11.33 4.41 15.45
N THR A 16 10.60 5.31 16.09
CA THR A 16 9.54 4.92 17.02
C THR A 16 8.22 4.84 16.27
N PRO A 17 7.60 3.65 16.14
CA PRO A 17 6.29 3.54 15.52
C PRO A 17 5.26 4.36 16.30
N ASN A 18 4.61 5.30 15.64
CA ASN A 18 3.60 6.17 16.24
C ASN A 18 2.34 6.32 15.37
N ILE A 19 2.33 5.64 14.22
CA ILE A 19 1.16 5.62 13.35
C ILE A 19 0.09 4.68 13.90
N THR A 20 -1.16 5.07 13.76
CA THR A 20 -2.33 4.35 14.27
C THR A 20 -3.35 4.02 13.20
N ASN A 21 -3.17 4.54 11.99
CA ASN A 21 -4.07 4.34 10.86
C ASN A 21 -3.33 4.58 9.53
N GLU A 22 -3.97 4.21 8.43
CA GLU A 22 -3.39 4.28 7.08
C GLU A 22 -3.22 5.71 6.55
N VAL A 23 -3.97 6.68 7.06
CA VAL A 23 -3.80 8.10 6.70
C VAL A 23 -2.47 8.62 7.23
N GLU A 24 -2.17 8.33 8.50
CA GLU A 24 -0.88 8.69 9.12
C GLU A 24 0.29 7.97 8.44
N LEU A 25 0.10 6.70 8.04
CA LEU A 25 1.06 5.96 7.25
C LEU A 25 1.34 6.63 5.91
N ALA A 26 0.30 7.04 5.20
CA ALA A 26 0.44 7.72 3.91
C ALA A 26 1.15 9.08 4.05
N ASP A 27 0.91 9.81 5.14
CA ASP A 27 1.60 11.07 5.43
C ASP A 27 3.09 10.85 5.73
N GLU A 28 3.42 9.82 6.51
CA GLU A 28 4.82 9.43 6.77
C GLU A 28 5.53 9.03 5.48
N PHE A 29 4.89 8.18 4.67
CA PHE A 29 5.42 7.76 3.38
C PHE A 29 5.67 8.95 2.45
N ARG A 30 4.75 9.91 2.41
CA ARG A 30 4.87 11.15 1.62
C ARG A 30 6.07 11.97 2.03
N GLY A 31 6.32 12.10 3.34
CA GLY A 31 7.50 12.77 3.89
C GLY A 31 8.81 12.09 3.46
N PHE A 32 8.86 10.77 3.58
CA PHE A 32 9.98 9.97 3.09
C PHE A 32 10.21 10.17 1.59
N TYR A 33 9.14 10.01 0.79
CA TYR A 33 9.24 10.09 -0.67
C TYR A 33 9.71 11.45 -1.16
N LYS A 34 9.26 12.54 -0.52
CA LYS A 34 9.76 13.88 -0.80
C LYS A 34 11.26 13.99 -0.55
N SER A 35 11.76 13.48 0.58
CA SER A 35 13.18 13.45 0.89
C SER A 35 13.98 12.61 -0.12
N PHE A 36 13.42 11.52 -0.61
CA PHE A 36 14.01 10.71 -1.67
C PHE A 36 14.11 11.49 -2.98
N VAL A 37 13.04 12.18 -3.41
CA VAL A 37 13.03 12.99 -4.62
C VAL A 37 14.10 14.08 -4.57
N ASP A 38 14.21 14.79 -3.44
CA ASP A 38 15.23 15.84 -3.24
C ASP A 38 16.65 15.25 -3.24
N THR A 39 16.86 14.08 -2.62
CA THR A 39 18.17 13.47 -2.50
C THR A 39 18.71 12.95 -3.83
N PHE A 40 17.85 12.40 -4.66
CA PHE A 40 18.21 11.73 -5.92
C PHE A 40 17.86 12.54 -7.17
N ASP A 41 17.37 13.76 -7.01
CA ASP A 41 16.97 14.67 -8.11
C ASP A 41 16.03 14.00 -9.12
N THR A 42 14.96 13.39 -8.58
CA THR A 42 13.96 12.68 -9.37
C THR A 42 12.65 13.45 -9.53
N HIS A 43 12.73 14.78 -9.50
CA HIS A 43 11.59 15.68 -9.64
C HIS A 43 10.82 15.43 -10.95
N SER A 44 9.51 15.44 -10.87
CA SER A 44 8.59 15.22 -12.00
C SER A 44 8.65 13.84 -12.66
N TRP A 45 9.42 12.89 -12.11
CA TRP A 45 9.41 11.53 -12.63
C TRP A 45 8.05 10.87 -12.40
N LYS A 46 7.60 10.12 -13.40
CA LYS A 46 6.38 9.32 -13.27
C LYS A 46 6.59 8.23 -12.23
N THR A 47 5.71 8.19 -11.25
CA THR A 47 5.74 7.24 -10.14
C THR A 47 4.63 6.21 -10.30
N TYR A 48 4.99 4.94 -10.16
CA TYR A 48 4.06 3.84 -10.06
C TYR A 48 4.24 3.19 -8.68
N ILE A 49 3.14 3.05 -7.94
CA ILE A 49 3.15 2.41 -6.62
C ILE A 49 2.64 0.99 -6.78
N THR A 50 3.45 0.03 -6.32
CA THR A 50 3.09 -1.38 -6.39
C THR A 50 3.17 -2.01 -5.01
N GLY A 51 2.35 -3.01 -4.77
CA GLY A 51 2.35 -3.75 -3.52
C GLY A 51 1.67 -5.11 -3.63
N GLU A 52 1.69 -5.83 -2.51
CA GLU A 52 1.09 -7.16 -2.41
C GLU A 52 0.40 -7.32 -1.06
N SER A 53 -0.64 -8.14 -1.01
CA SER A 53 -1.33 -8.56 0.22
C SER A 53 -1.89 -7.36 1.00
N TYR A 54 -1.41 -7.08 2.21
CA TYR A 54 -1.87 -5.96 3.04
C TYR A 54 -1.62 -4.58 2.39
N ALA A 55 -0.79 -4.50 1.38
CA ALA A 55 -0.65 -3.30 0.56
C ALA A 55 -1.93 -2.92 -0.21
N GLY A 56 -2.95 -3.78 -0.19
CA GLY A 56 -4.32 -3.44 -0.57
C GLY A 56 -4.88 -2.25 0.20
N TYR A 57 -4.43 -2.05 1.44
CA TYR A 57 -4.71 -0.84 2.22
C TYR A 57 -3.66 0.24 1.95
N TYR A 58 -2.38 -0.08 2.05
CA TYR A 58 -1.31 0.91 1.97
C TYR A 58 -1.28 1.68 0.64
N VAL A 59 -1.33 0.96 -0.47
CA VAL A 59 -1.16 1.57 -1.81
C VAL A 59 -2.25 2.59 -2.14
N PRO A 60 -3.55 2.33 -1.91
CA PRO A 60 -4.60 3.32 -2.16
C PRO A 60 -4.46 4.58 -1.28
N TYR A 61 -4.14 4.42 0.01
CA TYR A 61 -3.96 5.58 0.90
C TYR A 61 -2.76 6.43 0.52
N ILE A 62 -1.64 5.80 0.17
CA ILE A 62 -0.46 6.53 -0.33
C ILE A 62 -0.77 7.22 -1.66
N ALA A 63 -1.47 6.55 -2.57
CA ALA A 63 -1.88 7.12 -3.85
C ALA A 63 -2.81 8.32 -3.67
N ASP A 64 -3.80 8.21 -2.77
CA ASP A 64 -4.69 9.33 -2.41
C ASP A 64 -3.90 10.51 -1.82
N GLY A 65 -2.95 10.23 -0.94
CA GLY A 65 -2.05 11.24 -0.39
C GLY A 65 -1.22 11.97 -1.46
N PHE A 66 -0.77 11.25 -2.50
CA PHE A 66 -0.04 11.85 -3.63
C PHE A 66 -0.97 12.73 -4.48
N ILE A 67 -2.17 12.25 -4.78
CA ILE A 67 -3.16 13.01 -5.57
C ILE A 67 -3.61 14.25 -4.81
N SER A 68 -3.92 14.09 -3.52
CA SER A 68 -4.41 15.18 -2.66
C SER A 68 -3.38 16.27 -2.41
N ALA A 69 -2.08 15.93 -2.48
CA ALA A 69 -1.01 16.92 -2.40
C ALA A 69 -1.02 17.92 -3.56
N ASN A 70 -1.60 17.53 -4.72
CA ASN A 70 -1.69 18.33 -5.94
C ASN A 70 -0.34 18.97 -6.35
N ASP A 71 0.74 18.21 -6.17
CA ASP A 71 2.11 18.63 -6.43
C ASP A 71 2.80 17.58 -7.31
N THR A 72 2.73 17.77 -8.61
CA THR A 72 3.29 16.85 -9.59
C THR A 72 4.80 16.95 -9.75
N GLU A 73 5.43 17.93 -9.14
CA GLU A 73 6.89 18.00 -9.07
C GLU A 73 7.45 16.89 -8.18
N TYR A 74 6.80 16.64 -7.05
CA TYR A 74 7.17 15.57 -6.11
C TYR A 74 6.36 14.30 -6.32
N PHE A 75 5.04 14.39 -6.52
CA PHE A 75 4.09 13.28 -6.45
C PHE A 75 3.40 13.01 -7.79
N ASN A 76 4.18 12.85 -8.86
CA ASN A 76 3.67 12.58 -10.20
C ASN A 76 3.19 11.13 -10.33
N LEU A 77 2.08 10.79 -9.67
CA LEU A 77 1.51 9.45 -9.69
C LEU A 77 0.96 9.11 -11.09
N ALA A 78 1.49 8.07 -11.70
CA ALA A 78 1.08 7.58 -13.01
C ALA A 78 0.21 6.31 -12.96
N GLY A 79 0.26 5.57 -11.85
CA GLY A 79 -0.58 4.39 -11.67
C GLY A 79 -0.24 3.60 -10.42
N ILE A 80 -1.14 2.68 -10.08
CA ILE A 80 -0.96 1.72 -8.99
C ILE A 80 -1.17 0.30 -9.50
N SER A 81 -0.52 -0.67 -8.85
CA SER A 81 -0.76 -2.09 -9.09
C SER A 81 -0.62 -2.86 -7.77
N ILE A 82 -1.59 -3.70 -7.47
CA ILE A 82 -1.60 -4.47 -6.23
C ILE A 82 -1.87 -5.93 -6.56
N ASN A 83 -0.95 -6.78 -6.13
CA ASN A 83 -1.08 -8.22 -6.32
C ASN A 83 -1.72 -8.84 -5.09
N ASP A 84 -2.72 -9.71 -5.30
CA ASP A 84 -3.45 -10.42 -4.24
C ASP A 84 -3.81 -9.51 -3.04
N PRO A 85 -4.56 -8.40 -3.27
CA PRO A 85 -4.76 -7.39 -2.25
C PRO A 85 -5.76 -7.81 -1.18
N ILE A 86 -5.50 -7.43 0.07
CA ILE A 86 -6.53 -7.36 1.11
C ILE A 86 -7.21 -6.00 0.99
N ILE A 87 -8.50 -6.00 0.62
CA ILE A 87 -9.31 -4.79 0.44
C ILE A 87 -10.65 -4.97 1.16
N GLY A 88 -11.04 -4.01 2.00
CA GLY A 88 -12.29 -4.06 2.73
C GLY A 88 -12.19 -4.80 4.06
N ASP A 89 -13.28 -5.44 4.49
CA ASP A 89 -13.28 -6.17 5.76
C ASP A 89 -12.41 -7.43 5.68
N GLU A 90 -11.34 -7.44 6.46
CA GLU A 90 -10.37 -8.54 6.51
C GLU A 90 -11.03 -9.87 6.91
N THR A 91 -12.00 -9.83 7.79
CA THR A 91 -12.74 -11.02 8.25
C THR A 91 -13.54 -11.62 7.11
N ILE A 92 -14.24 -10.77 6.34
CA ILE A 92 -15.00 -11.21 5.18
C ILE A 92 -14.07 -11.74 4.09
N GLN A 93 -12.97 -11.05 3.82
CA GLN A 93 -12.05 -11.45 2.76
C GLN A 93 -11.27 -12.71 3.10
N GLN A 94 -10.73 -12.83 4.31
CA GLN A 94 -9.96 -14.01 4.72
C GLN A 94 -10.84 -15.20 5.07
N GLN A 95 -11.95 -15.01 5.76
CA GLN A 95 -12.82 -16.10 6.19
C GLN A 95 -13.87 -16.46 5.14
N GLY A 96 -14.47 -15.47 4.47
CA GLY A 96 -15.51 -15.72 3.47
C GLY A 96 -14.96 -16.33 2.19
N MET A 97 -13.80 -15.89 1.70
CA MET A 97 -13.24 -16.44 0.46
C MET A 97 -12.56 -17.79 0.64
N TYR A 98 -11.86 -18.01 1.75
CA TYR A 98 -11.14 -19.26 1.97
C TYR A 98 -11.95 -20.32 2.72
N GLY A 99 -12.80 -19.94 3.66
CA GLY A 99 -13.64 -20.87 4.43
C GLY A 99 -14.85 -21.35 3.63
N ASP A 100 -15.73 -20.43 3.27
CA ASP A 100 -17.03 -20.81 2.69
C ASP A 100 -16.97 -21.17 1.21
N ASN A 101 -16.16 -20.49 0.41
CA ASN A 101 -16.05 -20.83 -1.02
C ASN A 101 -15.29 -22.12 -1.28
N LEU A 102 -14.21 -22.37 -0.57
CA LEU A 102 -13.48 -23.64 -0.73
C LEU A 102 -14.35 -24.82 -0.25
N PHE A 103 -15.03 -24.66 0.86
CA PHE A 103 -15.93 -25.67 1.38
C PHE A 103 -17.14 -25.89 0.44
N THR A 104 -17.76 -24.82 -0.05
CA THR A 104 -18.90 -24.91 -0.95
C THR A 104 -18.52 -25.48 -2.32
N ILE A 105 -17.39 -25.07 -2.90
CA ILE A 105 -16.97 -25.56 -4.23
C ILE A 105 -16.48 -27.01 -4.19
N PHE A 106 -15.72 -27.40 -3.17
CA PHE A 106 -15.12 -28.74 -3.13
C PHE A 106 -16.02 -29.80 -2.50
N PHE A 107 -16.86 -29.46 -1.55
CA PHE A 107 -17.67 -30.44 -0.80
C PHE A 107 -19.14 -30.48 -1.23
N ALA A 108 -19.73 -29.39 -1.74
CA ALA A 108 -21.09 -29.41 -2.26
C ALA A 108 -21.19 -30.13 -3.63
N ASN A 109 -20.10 -30.25 -4.38
CA ASN A 109 -20.06 -30.97 -5.66
C ASN A 109 -19.52 -32.40 -5.56
N SER A 110 -19.26 -32.92 -4.37
CA SER A 110 -18.78 -34.28 -4.14
C SER A 110 -19.87 -35.26 -3.68
N GLY A 111 -21.15 -34.88 -3.82
CA GLY A 111 -22.33 -35.72 -3.56
C GLY A 111 -22.90 -36.38 -4.80
#